data_9afee19c29a88ee0e072996204989403
#
_entry.id   9afee19c29a88ee0e072996204989403
#
_cell.length_a   1.000
_cell.length_b   1.000
_cell.length_c   1.000
_cell.angle_alpha   90.00
_cell.angle_beta   90.00
_cell.angle_gamma   90.00
#
_symmetry.space_group_name_H-M   'P 1'
#
loop_
_entity.id
_entity.type
_entity.pdbx_description
1 polymer ?
#
loop_
_entity_poly.entity_id
_entity_poly.type
_entity_poly.pdbx_seq_one_letter_code
_entity_poly.pdbx_strand_id
1 'polypeptide(L)'
;MAKNKIQFQQGYSLTQLFENYGTEAQCKKAVFDLKWPTGFCCPACQKSSYCILEKRHLYQCNRCHHQTSLISGTLFEHTKVPLTTWFLAIYLITQSKSGLSALSLMRQIGVSYNTAWAMKHKIMQTMKERDDSEPLTGSIQLDDVYWGGERHGGKSGRGAENKPPFLAAVSLDEERHPQKMNLNVVDGFTLSEVSRWAMQHLTPRSHVVSDGLACFSAVKTVGCTHTAIVTGGGFESMELEAFKWVNAMIGNVKNSIKGTY
;
A
#
# COMPACT_ATOMS: atom_id res chain seq x y z
N MET A 1 3.12 -2.30 27.46
CA MET A 1 3.15 -3.55 26.68
C MET A 1 4.54 -3.73 26.07
N ALA A 2 5.12 -4.90 26.17
CA ALA A 2 6.40 -5.18 25.51
C ALA A 2 6.25 -5.02 23.99
N LYS A 3 7.11 -4.19 23.38
CA LYS A 3 7.10 -4.03 21.91
C LYS A 3 7.59 -5.32 21.27
N ASN A 4 6.78 -5.90 20.39
CA ASN A 4 7.25 -6.97 19.53
C ASN A 4 8.32 -6.39 18.59
N LYS A 5 9.54 -6.93 18.58
CA LYS A 5 10.65 -6.47 17.73
C LYS A 5 10.34 -6.52 16.23
N ILE A 6 9.37 -7.36 15.85
CA ILE A 6 8.91 -7.54 14.46
C ILE A 6 7.81 -6.54 14.07
N GLN A 7 7.38 -5.66 14.96
CA GLN A 7 6.32 -4.72 14.67
C GLN A 7 6.88 -3.50 13.94
N PHE A 8 6.62 -3.39 12.64
CA PHE A 8 7.10 -2.27 11.79
C PHE A 8 6.57 -0.91 12.20
N GLN A 9 5.36 -0.85 12.69
CA GLN A 9 4.69 0.41 13.01
C GLN A 9 4.51 0.56 14.50
N GLN A 10 4.84 1.73 14.99
CA GLN A 10 4.45 2.12 16.33
C GLN A 10 2.92 2.20 16.34
N GLY A 11 2.26 1.45 17.23
CA GLY A 11 0.81 1.50 17.37
C GLY A 11 0.33 2.92 17.67
N TYR A 12 -0.76 3.33 17.01
CA TYR A 12 -1.41 4.62 17.21
C TYR A 12 -2.80 4.37 17.79
N SER A 13 -3.07 4.91 18.99
CA SER A 13 -4.33 4.66 19.65
C SER A 13 -5.45 5.58 19.14
N LEU A 14 -6.71 5.16 19.32
CA LEU A 14 -7.86 6.01 18.99
C LEU A 14 -7.86 7.33 19.81
N THR A 15 -7.42 7.28 21.06
CA THR A 15 -7.27 8.47 21.91
C THR A 15 -6.28 9.46 21.28
N GLN A 16 -5.10 8.98 20.88
CA GLN A 16 -4.11 9.81 20.18
C GLN A 16 -4.64 10.37 18.85
N LEU A 17 -5.47 9.61 18.14
CA LEU A 17 -6.12 10.12 16.93
C LEU A 17 -6.99 11.36 17.26
N PHE A 18 -7.83 11.28 18.27
CA PHE A 18 -8.68 12.40 18.66
C PHE A 18 -7.92 13.59 19.26
N GLU A 19 -6.84 13.32 19.98
CA GLU A 19 -5.95 14.39 20.49
C GLU A 19 -5.29 15.17 19.35
N ASN A 20 -4.83 14.48 18.29
CA ASN A 20 -4.06 15.09 17.22
C ASN A 20 -4.91 15.55 16.03
N TYR A 21 -6.07 14.89 15.78
CA TYR A 21 -6.92 15.08 14.59
C TYR A 21 -8.42 15.12 14.92
N GLY A 22 -8.77 15.41 16.17
CA GLY A 22 -10.16 15.45 16.63
C GLY A 22 -10.94 16.67 16.14
N THR A 23 -10.26 17.72 15.66
CA THR A 23 -10.88 18.93 15.14
C THR A 23 -10.54 19.16 13.67
N GLU A 24 -11.46 19.83 12.96
CA GLU A 24 -11.26 20.16 11.55
C GLU A 24 -10.03 21.07 11.36
N ALA A 25 -9.74 21.94 12.33
CA ALA A 25 -8.55 22.81 12.29
C ALA A 25 -7.25 22.02 12.36
N GLN A 26 -7.17 21.02 13.26
CA GLN A 26 -6.02 20.11 13.36
C GLN A 26 -5.82 19.31 12.07
N CYS A 27 -6.90 18.77 11.52
CA CYS A 27 -6.83 18.04 10.23
C CYS A 27 -6.38 18.94 9.08
N LYS A 28 -6.92 20.17 8.97
CA LYS A 28 -6.48 21.15 7.96
C LYS A 28 -5.01 21.48 8.11
N LYS A 29 -4.53 21.69 9.35
CA LYS A 29 -3.11 21.93 9.59
C LYS A 29 -2.26 20.75 9.13
N ALA A 30 -2.64 19.53 9.46
CA ALA A 30 -1.91 18.32 9.04
C ALA A 30 -1.86 18.18 7.52
N VAL A 31 -2.97 18.42 6.83
CA VAL A 31 -3.01 18.40 5.36
C VAL A 31 -2.16 19.52 4.75
N PHE A 32 -2.11 20.69 5.38
CA PHE A 32 -1.26 21.80 4.95
C PHE A 32 0.21 21.43 5.07
N ASP A 33 0.63 20.92 6.22
CA ASP A 33 2.01 20.54 6.51
C ASP A 33 2.48 19.40 5.58
N LEU A 34 1.60 18.44 5.26
CA LEU A 34 1.89 17.35 4.31
C LEU A 34 1.98 17.85 2.86
N LYS A 35 1.07 18.75 2.46
CA LYS A 35 1.05 19.30 1.09
C LYS A 35 2.19 20.25 0.83
N TRP A 36 2.57 21.02 1.82
CA TRP A 36 3.61 22.04 1.74
C TRP A 36 4.59 21.93 2.93
N PRO A 37 5.48 20.93 2.93
CA PRO A 37 6.38 20.67 4.06
C PRO A 37 7.32 21.84 4.39
N THR A 38 7.64 22.67 3.41
CA THR A 38 8.50 23.88 3.54
C THR A 38 7.69 25.18 3.56
N GLY A 39 6.36 25.09 3.78
CA GLY A 39 5.43 26.19 3.66
C GLY A 39 4.78 26.28 2.28
N PHE A 40 3.76 27.12 2.16
CA PHE A 40 2.99 27.25 0.92
C PHE A 40 3.87 27.42 -0.31
N CYS A 41 3.58 26.66 -1.35
CA CYS A 41 4.18 26.79 -2.67
C CYS A 41 3.07 26.87 -3.72
N CYS A 42 3.06 27.96 -4.47
CA CYS A 42 2.08 28.18 -5.52
C CYS A 42 2.26 27.18 -6.66
N PRO A 43 1.24 26.39 -7.04
CA PRO A 43 1.37 25.41 -8.11
C PRO A 43 1.62 26.03 -9.49
N ALA A 44 1.28 27.32 -9.69
CA ALA A 44 1.45 28.00 -10.98
C ALA A 44 2.81 28.71 -11.11
N CYS A 45 3.30 29.38 -10.06
CA CYS A 45 4.52 30.19 -10.15
C CYS A 45 5.59 29.85 -9.10
N GLN A 46 5.36 28.84 -8.27
CA GLN A 46 6.27 28.33 -7.25
C GLN A 46 6.72 29.34 -6.18
N LYS A 47 6.00 30.44 -6.01
CA LYS A 47 6.26 31.42 -4.94
C LYS A 47 5.53 31.08 -3.66
N SER A 48 6.09 31.48 -2.51
CA SER A 48 5.60 31.12 -1.18
C SER A 48 4.65 32.13 -0.53
N SER A 49 4.56 33.37 -1.08
CA SER A 49 3.71 34.40 -0.50
C SER A 49 2.25 34.21 -0.91
N TYR A 50 1.35 34.18 0.07
CA TYR A 50 -0.08 33.94 -0.13
C TYR A 50 -0.94 34.69 0.87
N CYS A 51 -2.23 34.82 0.55
CA CYS A 51 -3.28 35.18 1.48
C CYS A 51 -4.38 34.11 1.48
N ILE A 52 -5.16 34.06 2.55
CA ILE A 52 -6.29 33.13 2.68
C ILE A 52 -7.58 33.87 2.34
N LEU A 53 -8.33 33.34 1.41
CA LEU A 53 -9.69 33.81 1.10
C LEU A 53 -10.69 33.06 1.98
N GLU A 54 -10.94 33.58 3.19
CA GLU A 54 -11.71 32.89 4.25
C GLU A 54 -13.10 32.40 3.75
N LYS A 55 -13.85 33.23 3.05
CA LYS A 55 -15.20 32.88 2.54
C LYS A 55 -15.20 31.71 1.54
N ARG A 56 -14.09 31.48 0.85
CA ARG A 56 -13.96 30.44 -0.18
C ARG A 56 -13.07 29.28 0.27
N HIS A 57 -12.42 29.40 1.42
CA HIS A 57 -11.42 28.46 1.91
C HIS A 57 -10.31 28.16 0.89
N LEU A 58 -9.80 29.20 0.20
CA LEU A 58 -8.78 29.12 -0.83
C LEU A 58 -7.50 29.85 -0.40
N TYR A 59 -6.38 29.38 -0.89
CA TYR A 59 -5.08 30.02 -0.80
C TYR A 59 -4.83 30.75 -2.11
N GLN A 60 -4.63 32.06 -2.07
CA GLN A 60 -4.32 32.86 -3.25
C GLN A 60 -2.88 33.32 -3.20
N CYS A 61 -2.14 33.03 -4.27
CA CYS A 61 -0.78 33.54 -4.43
C CYS A 61 -0.76 35.06 -4.57
N ASN A 62 0.05 35.75 -3.76
CA ASN A 62 0.14 37.22 -3.84
C ASN A 62 0.83 37.71 -5.11
N ARG A 63 1.55 36.83 -5.85
CA ARG A 63 2.26 37.22 -7.07
C ARG A 63 1.45 37.02 -8.35
N CYS A 64 0.90 35.82 -8.55
CA CYS A 64 0.22 35.49 -9.80
C CYS A 64 -1.32 35.38 -9.64
N HIS A 65 -1.83 35.61 -8.44
CA HIS A 65 -3.25 35.54 -8.08
C HIS A 65 -3.90 34.17 -8.34
N HIS A 66 -3.09 33.11 -8.62
CA HIS A 66 -3.60 31.74 -8.72
C HIS A 66 -4.23 31.33 -7.38
N GLN A 67 -5.43 30.75 -7.46
CA GLN A 67 -6.17 30.27 -6.31
C GLN A 67 -6.15 28.75 -6.28
N THR A 68 -5.81 28.17 -5.12
CA THR A 68 -5.80 26.72 -4.91
C THR A 68 -6.48 26.38 -3.58
N SER A 69 -7.16 25.24 -3.54
CA SER A 69 -7.70 24.74 -2.28
C SER A 69 -6.68 23.86 -1.56
N LEU A 70 -6.85 23.75 -0.25
CA LEU A 70 -6.02 22.85 0.56
C LEU A 70 -6.07 21.40 0.06
N ILE A 71 -7.27 20.95 -0.30
CA ILE A 71 -7.55 19.57 -0.70
C ILE A 71 -7.31 19.26 -2.17
N SER A 72 -7.09 20.26 -3.03
CA SER A 72 -6.81 20.06 -4.45
C SER A 72 -5.51 19.28 -4.67
N GLY A 73 -5.51 18.27 -5.52
CA GLY A 73 -4.36 17.38 -5.77
C GLY A 73 -4.01 16.46 -4.59
N THR A 74 -4.94 16.23 -3.67
CA THR A 74 -4.79 15.32 -2.54
C THR A 74 -5.84 14.21 -2.57
N LEU A 75 -5.69 13.21 -1.72
CA LEU A 75 -6.71 12.18 -1.46
C LEU A 75 -8.11 12.77 -1.21
N PHE A 76 -8.18 13.97 -0.64
CA PHE A 76 -9.40 14.64 -0.23
C PHE A 76 -10.03 15.50 -1.34
N GLU A 77 -9.48 15.48 -2.55
CA GLU A 77 -9.99 16.30 -3.65
C GLU A 77 -11.47 16.01 -3.95
N HIS A 78 -12.23 17.06 -4.19
CA HIS A 78 -13.69 17.04 -4.43
C HIS A 78 -14.56 16.48 -3.28
N THR A 79 -14.00 16.32 -2.07
CA THR A 79 -14.79 15.85 -0.93
C THR A 79 -15.70 16.95 -0.37
N LYS A 80 -16.90 16.53 0.07
CA LYS A 80 -17.78 17.30 0.95
C LYS A 80 -17.80 16.76 2.38
N VAL A 81 -17.12 15.63 2.61
CA VAL A 81 -17.01 15.00 3.91
C VAL A 81 -15.94 15.73 4.73
N PRO A 82 -16.20 16.01 6.03
CA PRO A 82 -15.21 16.64 6.90
C PRO A 82 -13.88 15.87 6.95
N LEU A 83 -12.78 16.59 7.08
CA LEU A 83 -11.46 15.97 7.18
C LEU A 83 -11.34 15.07 8.42
N THR A 84 -11.96 15.44 9.53
CA THR A 84 -12.02 14.60 10.74
C THR A 84 -12.58 13.21 10.44
N THR A 85 -13.64 13.11 9.62
CA THR A 85 -14.21 11.84 9.17
C THR A 85 -13.26 11.05 8.27
N TRP A 86 -12.51 11.75 7.40
CA TRP A 86 -11.48 11.12 6.57
C TRP A 86 -10.32 10.56 7.39
N PHE A 87 -9.83 11.31 8.37
CA PHE A 87 -8.75 10.84 9.26
C PHE A 87 -9.19 9.64 10.07
N LEU A 88 -10.43 9.63 10.57
CA LEU A 88 -11.01 8.46 11.23
C LEU A 88 -11.11 7.26 10.27
N ALA A 89 -11.56 7.46 9.03
CA ALA A 89 -11.65 6.39 8.03
C ALA A 89 -10.27 5.79 7.70
N ILE A 90 -9.25 6.65 7.53
CA ILE A 90 -7.86 6.22 7.31
C ILE A 90 -7.39 5.37 8.49
N TYR A 91 -7.60 5.86 9.72
CA TYR A 91 -7.24 5.13 10.93
C TYR A 91 -7.90 3.74 10.98
N LEU A 92 -9.21 3.66 10.81
CA LEU A 92 -9.96 2.40 10.90
C LEU A 92 -9.52 1.38 9.83
N ILE A 93 -9.22 1.83 8.61
CA ILE A 93 -8.76 0.96 7.52
C ILE A 93 -7.34 0.46 7.79
N THR A 94 -6.45 1.32 8.29
CA THR A 94 -5.03 0.97 8.49
C THR A 94 -4.75 0.17 9.76
N GLN A 95 -5.62 0.23 10.75
CA GLN A 95 -5.46 -0.53 12.00
C GLN A 95 -6.01 -1.97 11.92
N SER A 96 -6.83 -2.27 10.93
CA SER A 96 -7.47 -3.59 10.81
C SER A 96 -6.61 -4.56 10.02
N LYS A 97 -6.11 -5.61 10.67
CA LYS A 97 -5.39 -6.71 10.00
C LYS A 97 -6.27 -7.47 9.00
N SER A 98 -7.56 -7.60 9.28
CA SER A 98 -8.52 -8.36 8.46
C SER A 98 -9.18 -7.53 7.37
N GLY A 99 -8.74 -6.26 7.18
CA GLY A 99 -9.44 -5.31 6.33
C GLY A 99 -10.74 -4.79 6.96
N LEU A 100 -11.39 -3.85 6.29
CA LEU A 100 -12.65 -3.27 6.73
C LEU A 100 -13.61 -3.20 5.55
N SER A 101 -14.80 -3.79 5.66
CA SER A 101 -15.81 -3.71 4.60
C SER A 101 -16.36 -2.28 4.48
N ALA A 102 -16.80 -1.88 3.29
CA ALA A 102 -17.45 -0.58 3.09
C ALA A 102 -18.71 -0.41 3.95
N LEU A 103 -19.44 -1.50 4.18
CA LEU A 103 -20.60 -1.51 5.06
C LEU A 103 -20.23 -1.24 6.53
N SER A 104 -19.14 -1.87 7.01
CA SER A 104 -18.64 -1.64 8.36
C SER A 104 -18.11 -0.21 8.50
N LEU A 105 -17.35 0.28 7.50
CA LEU A 105 -16.87 1.65 7.49
C LEU A 105 -18.01 2.66 7.54
N MET A 106 -19.06 2.48 6.70
CA MET A 106 -20.25 3.30 6.69
C MET A 106 -20.87 3.44 8.08
N ARG A 107 -21.04 2.30 8.79
CA ARG A 107 -21.63 2.27 10.12
C ARG A 107 -20.78 2.98 11.18
N GLN A 108 -19.45 2.88 11.06
CA GLN A 108 -18.52 3.46 12.04
C GLN A 108 -18.33 4.95 11.87
N ILE A 109 -18.32 5.47 10.63
CA ILE A 109 -18.09 6.90 10.37
C ILE A 109 -19.36 7.70 10.05
N GLY A 110 -20.53 7.04 10.00
CA GLY A 110 -21.83 7.71 9.86
C GLY A 110 -22.10 8.36 8.50
N VAL A 111 -21.57 7.80 7.40
CA VAL A 111 -21.80 8.28 6.04
C VAL A 111 -22.67 7.33 5.23
N SER A 112 -23.08 7.71 4.00
CA SER A 112 -23.76 6.78 3.11
C SER A 112 -22.84 5.64 2.64
N TYR A 113 -23.41 4.50 2.24
CA TYR A 113 -22.65 3.37 1.71
C TYR A 113 -21.78 3.77 0.51
N ASN A 114 -22.34 4.52 -0.44
CA ASN A 114 -21.60 4.97 -1.62
C ASN A 114 -20.42 5.87 -1.24
N THR A 115 -20.59 6.73 -0.22
CA THR A 115 -19.53 7.57 0.31
C THR A 115 -18.43 6.73 0.97
N ALA A 116 -18.79 5.80 1.84
CA ALA A 116 -17.84 4.91 2.50
C ALA A 116 -17.08 4.04 1.48
N TRP A 117 -17.78 3.53 0.47
CA TRP A 117 -17.17 2.75 -0.62
C TRP A 117 -16.14 3.61 -1.40
N ALA A 118 -16.53 4.81 -1.82
CA ALA A 118 -15.64 5.72 -2.54
C ALA A 118 -14.44 6.14 -1.69
N MET A 119 -14.64 6.45 -0.40
CA MET A 119 -13.54 6.78 0.53
C MET A 119 -12.57 5.61 0.67
N LYS A 120 -13.09 4.39 0.90
CA LYS A 120 -12.25 3.18 1.01
C LYS A 120 -11.39 2.99 -0.23
N HIS A 121 -12.00 3.07 -1.42
CA HIS A 121 -11.26 2.86 -2.68
C HIS A 121 -10.22 3.96 -2.94
N LYS A 122 -10.52 5.23 -2.64
CA LYS A 122 -9.53 6.30 -2.74
C LYS A 122 -8.33 6.08 -1.80
N ILE A 123 -8.59 5.67 -0.55
CA ILE A 123 -7.53 5.37 0.41
C ILE A 123 -6.66 4.21 -0.10
N MET A 124 -7.28 3.10 -0.54
CA MET A 124 -6.56 1.94 -1.07
C MET A 124 -5.75 2.30 -2.32
N GLN A 125 -6.29 3.12 -3.22
CA GLN A 125 -5.59 3.59 -4.41
C GLN A 125 -4.36 4.42 -4.04
N THR A 126 -4.49 5.36 -3.10
CA THR A 126 -3.36 6.19 -2.63
C THR A 126 -2.28 5.34 -1.96
N MET A 127 -2.68 4.31 -1.19
CA MET A 127 -1.73 3.36 -0.59
C MET A 127 -0.96 2.61 -1.68
N LYS A 128 -1.67 2.12 -2.71
CA LYS A 128 -1.04 1.43 -3.85
C LYS A 128 -0.06 2.35 -4.60
N GLU A 129 -0.47 3.57 -4.93
CA GLU A 129 0.37 4.54 -5.64
C GLU A 129 1.65 4.87 -4.86
N ARG A 130 1.54 4.97 -3.53
CA ARG A 130 2.70 5.13 -2.67
C ARG A 130 3.64 3.91 -2.72
N ASP A 131 3.08 2.71 -2.59
CA ASP A 131 3.87 1.47 -2.63
C ASP A 131 4.56 1.30 -3.99
N ASP A 132 3.89 1.65 -5.09
CA ASP A 132 4.45 1.60 -6.44
C ASP A 132 5.58 2.65 -6.64
N SER A 133 5.53 3.77 -5.93
CA SER A 133 6.56 4.84 -6.03
C SER A 133 7.84 4.55 -5.26
N GLU A 134 7.83 3.56 -4.39
CA GLU A 134 8.96 3.23 -3.51
C GLU A 134 9.43 1.79 -3.76
N PRO A 135 10.43 1.55 -4.61
CA PRO A 135 10.90 0.21 -4.93
C PRO A 135 11.47 -0.51 -3.70
N LEU A 136 11.43 -1.84 -3.73
CA LEU A 136 12.03 -2.71 -2.73
C LEU A 136 13.55 -2.70 -2.86
N THR A 137 14.25 -2.77 -1.74
CA THR A 137 15.71 -2.76 -1.65
C THR A 137 16.22 -3.81 -0.67
N GLY A 138 17.50 -4.17 -0.79
CA GLY A 138 18.17 -5.08 0.13
C GLY A 138 17.90 -6.56 -0.17
N SER A 139 17.64 -7.36 0.85
CA SER A 139 17.29 -8.77 0.71
C SER A 139 15.78 -8.92 0.49
N ILE A 140 15.37 -9.62 -0.56
CA ILE A 140 13.98 -9.70 -0.99
C ILE A 140 13.57 -11.15 -1.17
N GLN A 141 12.47 -11.55 -0.54
CA GLN A 141 11.79 -12.81 -0.79
C GLN A 141 10.71 -12.58 -1.85
N LEU A 142 10.67 -13.41 -2.90
CA LEU A 142 9.74 -13.31 -4.03
C LEU A 142 9.05 -14.65 -4.26
N ASP A 143 7.73 -14.62 -4.46
CA ASP A 143 6.92 -15.82 -4.72
C ASP A 143 5.79 -15.55 -5.72
N ASP A 144 5.34 -16.60 -6.41
CA ASP A 144 4.19 -16.58 -7.30
C ASP A 144 2.92 -17.04 -6.57
N VAL A 145 1.84 -16.30 -6.75
CA VAL A 145 0.60 -16.58 -6.05
C VAL A 145 -0.59 -16.51 -6.99
N TYR A 146 -1.53 -17.43 -6.82
CA TYR A 146 -2.85 -17.35 -7.42
C TYR A 146 -3.90 -16.95 -6.39
N TRP A 147 -4.76 -16.01 -6.79
CA TRP A 147 -5.92 -15.64 -5.99
C TRP A 147 -7.08 -16.61 -6.26
N GLY A 148 -7.64 -17.17 -5.19
CA GLY A 148 -8.81 -18.05 -5.25
C GLY A 148 -8.58 -19.36 -4.49
N GLY A 149 -9.69 -19.98 -4.04
CA GLY A 149 -9.68 -21.29 -3.38
C GLY A 149 -9.46 -22.45 -4.37
N GLU A 150 -9.33 -23.65 -3.84
CA GLU A 150 -9.33 -24.88 -4.64
C GLU A 150 -10.64 -25.00 -5.41
N ARG A 151 -10.55 -25.27 -6.74
CA ARG A 151 -11.70 -25.53 -7.60
C ARG A 151 -11.64 -26.98 -8.03
N HIS A 152 -12.70 -27.73 -7.78
CA HIS A 152 -12.84 -29.09 -8.27
C HIS A 152 -13.21 -29.07 -9.76
N GLY A 153 -12.57 -29.90 -10.58
CA GLY A 153 -12.93 -30.15 -11.97
C GLY A 153 -12.22 -29.32 -13.04
N GLY A 154 -11.13 -28.60 -12.72
CA GLY A 154 -10.28 -27.89 -13.68
C GLY A 154 -8.88 -28.48 -13.80
N LYS A 155 -8.05 -27.96 -14.74
CA LYS A 155 -6.61 -28.26 -14.78
C LYS A 155 -5.97 -27.88 -13.44
N SER A 156 -5.39 -28.87 -12.75
CA SER A 156 -4.62 -28.62 -11.55
C SER A 156 -3.25 -28.01 -11.90
N GLY A 157 -2.77 -27.05 -11.09
CA GLY A 157 -1.46 -26.46 -11.25
C GLY A 157 -1.45 -25.04 -11.81
N ARG A 158 -0.27 -24.59 -12.23
CA ARG A 158 -0.03 -23.26 -12.81
C ARG A 158 -0.78 -23.15 -14.15
N GLY A 159 -1.64 -22.13 -14.26
CA GLY A 159 -2.49 -21.93 -15.45
C GLY A 159 -3.97 -22.29 -15.24
N ALA A 160 -4.43 -22.40 -14.00
CA ALA A 160 -5.85 -22.57 -13.70
C ALA A 160 -6.65 -21.36 -14.21
N GLU A 161 -7.60 -21.60 -15.11
CA GLU A 161 -8.49 -20.58 -15.66
C GLU A 161 -9.24 -19.85 -14.55
N ASN A 162 -9.38 -18.53 -14.70
CA ASN A 162 -10.11 -17.65 -13.76
C ASN A 162 -9.49 -17.49 -12.35
N LYS A 163 -8.18 -17.72 -12.21
CA LYS A 163 -7.45 -17.34 -10.99
C LYS A 163 -6.44 -16.24 -11.33
N PRO A 164 -6.65 -14.99 -10.89
CA PRO A 164 -5.69 -13.94 -11.17
C PRO A 164 -4.34 -14.25 -10.52
N PRO A 165 -3.26 -14.31 -11.32
CA PRO A 165 -1.92 -14.47 -10.81
C PRO A 165 -1.40 -13.15 -10.27
N PHE A 166 -0.61 -13.19 -9.20
CA PHE A 166 0.10 -12.03 -8.69
C PHE A 166 1.46 -12.41 -8.13
N LEU A 167 2.38 -11.46 -8.18
CA LEU A 167 3.68 -11.55 -7.55
C LEU A 167 3.59 -11.00 -6.12
N ALA A 168 4.20 -11.71 -5.19
CA ALA A 168 4.33 -11.30 -3.80
C ALA A 168 5.80 -11.15 -3.45
N ALA A 169 6.21 -9.97 -3.01
CA ALA A 169 7.59 -9.69 -2.62
C ALA A 169 7.67 -9.00 -1.27
N VAL A 170 8.68 -9.37 -0.47
CA VAL A 170 8.95 -8.78 0.84
C VAL A 170 10.42 -8.43 0.94
N SER A 171 10.74 -7.17 1.21
CA SER A 171 12.11 -6.76 1.56
C SER A 171 12.36 -6.95 3.05
N LEU A 172 13.58 -7.34 3.36
CA LEU A 172 14.04 -7.61 4.72
C LEU A 172 15.16 -6.63 5.09
N ASP A 173 15.24 -6.29 6.38
CA ASP A 173 16.37 -5.56 6.96
C ASP A 173 17.59 -6.48 7.19
N GLU A 174 18.65 -5.90 7.78
CA GLU A 174 19.89 -6.62 8.13
C GLU A 174 19.67 -7.72 9.17
N GLU A 175 18.65 -7.57 10.04
CA GLU A 175 18.24 -8.55 11.04
C GLU A 175 17.24 -9.60 10.51
N ARG A 176 16.98 -9.56 9.18
CA ARG A 176 16.00 -10.42 8.47
C ARG A 176 14.54 -10.21 8.91
N HIS A 177 14.20 -9.03 9.43
CA HIS A 177 12.82 -8.64 9.66
C HIS A 177 12.20 -8.03 8.40
N PRO A 178 10.91 -8.28 8.16
CA PRO A 178 10.23 -7.71 7.00
C PRO A 178 10.09 -6.20 7.15
N GLN A 179 10.46 -5.44 6.12
CA GLN A 179 10.40 -3.97 6.08
C GLN A 179 9.28 -3.47 5.19
N LYS A 180 9.21 -3.96 3.99
CA LYS A 180 8.26 -3.51 2.99
C LYS A 180 7.78 -4.68 2.15
N MET A 181 6.53 -4.62 1.71
CA MET A 181 5.95 -5.61 0.81
C MET A 181 5.46 -4.96 -0.47
N ASN A 182 5.46 -5.73 -1.55
CA ASN A 182 4.81 -5.38 -2.80
C ASN A 182 3.97 -6.56 -3.29
N LEU A 183 2.75 -6.27 -3.71
CA LEU A 183 1.81 -7.21 -4.29
C LEU A 183 1.35 -6.65 -5.63
N ASN A 184 1.64 -7.35 -6.71
CA ASN A 184 1.30 -6.88 -8.05
C ASN A 184 0.63 -7.97 -8.87
N VAL A 185 -0.57 -7.67 -9.39
CA VAL A 185 -1.27 -8.56 -10.32
C VAL A 185 -0.53 -8.54 -11.65
N VAL A 186 -0.30 -9.71 -12.22
CA VAL A 186 0.37 -9.92 -13.50
C VAL A 186 -0.54 -10.72 -14.43
N ASP A 187 -0.28 -10.65 -15.74
CA ASP A 187 -1.07 -11.42 -16.71
C ASP A 187 -0.67 -12.91 -16.72
N GLY A 188 0.53 -13.23 -16.21
CA GLY A 188 1.05 -14.58 -16.09
C GLY A 188 2.49 -14.58 -15.60
N PHE A 189 3.00 -15.75 -15.24
CA PHE A 189 4.38 -15.92 -14.79
C PHE A 189 5.32 -16.17 -15.96
N THR A 190 5.60 -15.08 -16.71
CA THR A 190 6.52 -15.07 -17.84
C THR A 190 7.75 -14.22 -17.55
N LEU A 191 8.85 -14.46 -18.27
CA LEU A 191 10.08 -13.66 -18.15
C LEU A 191 9.81 -12.18 -18.41
N SER A 192 8.96 -11.85 -19.40
CA SER A 192 8.61 -10.46 -19.75
C SER A 192 7.85 -9.75 -18.64
N GLU A 193 6.85 -10.44 -18.05
CA GLU A 193 6.06 -9.87 -16.94
C GLU A 193 6.91 -9.63 -15.70
N VAL A 194 7.72 -10.63 -15.31
CA VAL A 194 8.62 -10.48 -14.15
C VAL A 194 9.68 -9.40 -14.39
N SER A 195 10.22 -9.29 -15.63
CA SER A 195 11.16 -8.21 -15.97
C SER A 195 10.52 -6.83 -15.87
N ARG A 196 9.30 -6.66 -16.40
CA ARG A 196 8.53 -5.42 -16.30
C ARG A 196 8.26 -5.03 -14.85
N TRP A 197 7.81 -5.97 -14.03
CA TRP A 197 7.60 -5.78 -12.61
C TRP A 197 8.90 -5.41 -11.88
N ALA A 198 9.97 -6.10 -12.17
CA ALA A 198 11.26 -5.86 -11.53
C ALA A 198 11.81 -4.45 -11.82
N MET A 199 11.64 -3.94 -13.05
CA MET A 199 12.03 -2.57 -13.42
C MET A 199 11.30 -1.49 -12.61
N GLN A 200 10.06 -1.76 -12.22
CA GLN A 200 9.24 -0.81 -11.48
C GLN A 200 9.42 -0.90 -9.96
N HIS A 201 9.66 -2.12 -9.45
CA HIS A 201 9.53 -2.40 -8.02
C HIS A 201 10.81 -2.87 -7.33
N LEU A 202 11.92 -3.05 -8.06
CA LEU A 202 13.19 -3.45 -7.47
C LEU A 202 14.28 -2.40 -7.67
N THR A 203 15.05 -2.16 -6.62
CA THR A 203 16.28 -1.34 -6.71
C THR A 203 17.43 -2.22 -7.23
N PRO A 204 18.25 -1.74 -8.18
CA PRO A 204 19.45 -2.43 -8.60
C PRO A 204 20.36 -2.80 -7.42
N ARG A 205 21.10 -3.91 -7.53
CA ARG A 205 21.95 -4.50 -6.49
C ARG A 205 21.20 -5.14 -5.32
N SER A 206 19.88 -5.23 -5.36
CA SER A 206 19.11 -6.04 -4.40
C SER A 206 19.38 -7.52 -4.62
N HIS A 207 19.25 -8.30 -3.56
CA HIS A 207 19.37 -9.76 -3.58
C HIS A 207 17.98 -10.39 -3.50
N VAL A 208 17.57 -11.09 -4.55
CA VAL A 208 16.24 -11.73 -4.63
C VAL A 208 16.38 -13.23 -4.41
N VAL A 209 15.61 -13.75 -3.45
CA VAL A 209 15.46 -15.19 -3.20
C VAL A 209 14.05 -15.61 -3.65
N SER A 210 13.95 -16.63 -4.48
CA SER A 210 12.68 -17.17 -4.94
C SER A 210 12.70 -18.70 -5.02
N ASP A 211 11.55 -19.30 -5.29
CA ASP A 211 11.48 -20.69 -5.69
C ASP A 211 12.17 -20.93 -7.06
N GLY A 212 12.24 -22.17 -7.49
CA GLY A 212 12.90 -22.55 -8.76
C GLY A 212 12.13 -22.17 -10.04
N LEU A 213 11.13 -21.27 -9.99
CA LEU A 213 10.39 -20.88 -11.19
C LEU A 213 11.26 -20.08 -12.15
N ALA A 214 11.39 -20.57 -13.40
CA ALA A 214 12.34 -20.04 -14.38
C ALA A 214 12.17 -18.54 -14.67
N CYS A 215 10.93 -18.00 -14.64
CA CYS A 215 10.66 -16.60 -14.93
C CYS A 215 11.27 -15.64 -13.90
N PHE A 216 11.55 -16.08 -12.69
CA PHE A 216 12.17 -15.24 -11.66
C PHE A 216 13.63 -14.88 -11.96
N SER A 217 14.28 -15.63 -12.86
CA SER A 217 15.61 -15.25 -13.36
C SER A 217 15.65 -13.87 -14.02
N ALA A 218 14.49 -13.37 -14.49
CA ALA A 218 14.36 -12.05 -15.09
C ALA A 218 14.73 -10.88 -14.17
N VAL A 219 14.73 -11.07 -12.84
CA VAL A 219 15.17 -10.00 -11.91
C VAL A 219 16.63 -9.60 -12.12
N LYS A 220 17.44 -10.47 -12.75
CA LYS A 220 18.83 -10.17 -13.12
C LYS A 220 18.93 -9.07 -14.18
N THR A 221 17.91 -8.88 -15.02
CA THR A 221 17.90 -7.86 -16.07
C THR A 221 17.95 -6.43 -15.53
N VAL A 222 17.52 -6.25 -14.28
CA VAL A 222 17.54 -4.94 -13.60
C VAL A 222 18.75 -4.76 -12.66
N GLY A 223 19.74 -5.65 -12.76
CA GLY A 223 20.95 -5.58 -11.95
C GLY A 223 20.82 -6.16 -10.55
N CYS A 224 19.78 -6.97 -10.27
CA CYS A 224 19.64 -7.71 -9.04
C CYS A 224 20.41 -9.05 -9.09
N THR A 225 20.87 -9.52 -7.93
CA THR A 225 21.34 -10.89 -7.77
C THR A 225 20.16 -11.81 -7.47
N HIS A 226 20.19 -13.04 -7.95
CA HIS A 226 19.10 -13.99 -7.78
C HIS A 226 19.57 -15.34 -7.28
N THR A 227 18.98 -15.84 -6.20
CA THR A 227 19.15 -17.18 -5.68
C THR A 227 17.83 -17.94 -5.80
N ALA A 228 17.81 -18.96 -6.63
CA ALA A 228 16.67 -19.86 -6.75
C ALA A 228 16.85 -21.04 -5.78
N ILE A 229 15.87 -21.27 -4.92
CA ILE A 229 15.85 -22.41 -3.99
C ILE A 229 14.79 -23.38 -4.51
N VAL A 230 15.23 -24.40 -5.23
CA VAL A 230 14.33 -25.44 -5.73
C VAL A 230 13.91 -26.32 -4.56
N THR A 231 12.62 -26.32 -4.26
CA THR A 231 12.02 -27.15 -3.22
C THR A 231 11.24 -28.29 -3.85
N GLY A 232 11.17 -29.42 -3.18
CA GLY A 232 10.34 -30.55 -3.65
C GLY A 232 8.83 -30.32 -3.56
N GLY A 233 8.41 -29.12 -3.13
CA GLY A 233 7.02 -28.81 -2.81
C GLY A 233 6.57 -29.41 -1.47
N GLY A 234 5.32 -29.12 -1.07
CA GLY A 234 4.75 -29.65 0.16
C GLY A 234 5.04 -28.79 1.40
N PHE A 235 4.72 -29.35 2.57
CA PHE A 235 4.77 -28.63 3.84
C PHE A 235 6.16 -28.17 4.23
N GLU A 236 7.19 -28.99 3.94
CA GLU A 236 8.59 -28.69 4.27
C GLU A 236 9.11 -27.43 3.55
N SER A 237 8.63 -27.15 2.33
CA SER A 237 9.01 -25.94 1.60
C SER A 237 8.44 -24.66 2.23
N MET A 238 7.32 -24.77 2.93
CA MET A 238 6.68 -23.62 3.59
C MET A 238 7.40 -23.22 4.89
N GLU A 239 8.14 -24.13 5.52
CA GLU A 239 8.89 -23.91 6.76
C GLU A 239 10.30 -23.33 6.52
N LEU A 240 10.76 -23.28 5.25
CA LEU A 240 12.06 -22.70 4.94
C LEU A 240 12.10 -21.22 5.35
N GLU A 241 13.10 -20.86 6.15
CA GLU A 241 13.31 -19.49 6.60
C GLU A 241 13.43 -18.51 5.41
N ALA A 242 13.93 -19.01 4.28
CA ALA A 242 14.05 -18.26 3.04
C ALA A 242 12.72 -17.74 2.46
N PHE A 243 11.58 -18.36 2.82
CA PHE A 243 10.23 -17.98 2.35
C PHE A 243 9.28 -17.60 3.48
N LYS A 244 9.74 -17.60 4.72
CA LYS A 244 8.94 -17.39 5.93
C LYS A 244 8.06 -16.13 5.84
N TRP A 245 8.64 -15.02 5.44
CA TRP A 245 7.95 -13.75 5.47
C TRP A 245 7.01 -13.57 4.28
N VAL A 246 7.42 -13.98 3.08
CA VAL A 246 6.53 -13.93 1.91
C VAL A 246 5.32 -14.84 2.11
N ASN A 247 5.51 -16.06 2.65
CA ASN A 247 4.41 -16.98 2.98
C ASN A 247 3.48 -16.43 4.06
N ALA A 248 4.04 -15.87 5.14
CA ALA A 248 3.25 -15.25 6.21
C ALA A 248 2.41 -14.08 5.67
N MET A 249 2.98 -13.26 4.78
CA MET A 249 2.28 -12.15 4.16
C MET A 249 1.16 -12.61 3.23
N ILE A 250 1.44 -13.59 2.35
CA ILE A 250 0.43 -14.18 1.47
C ILE A 250 -0.76 -14.72 2.29
N GLY A 251 -0.49 -15.43 3.38
CA GLY A 251 -1.50 -15.91 4.31
C GLY A 251 -2.33 -14.78 4.92
N ASN A 252 -1.69 -13.71 5.38
CA ASN A 252 -2.36 -12.53 5.92
C ASN A 252 -3.26 -11.84 4.89
N VAL A 253 -2.77 -11.66 3.66
CA VAL A 253 -3.54 -11.05 2.56
C VAL A 253 -4.76 -11.89 2.22
N LYS A 254 -4.59 -13.21 2.05
CA LYS A 254 -5.71 -14.13 1.78
C LYS A 254 -6.78 -14.08 2.87
N ASN A 255 -6.37 -14.05 4.14
CA ASN A 255 -7.30 -13.93 5.26
C ASN A 255 -7.99 -12.56 5.32
N SER A 256 -7.24 -11.48 5.05
CA SER A 256 -7.76 -10.12 5.03
C SER A 256 -8.88 -9.93 4.00
N ILE A 257 -8.69 -10.43 2.78
CA ILE A 257 -9.71 -10.32 1.73
C ILE A 257 -10.90 -11.25 2.00
N LYS A 258 -10.66 -12.45 2.56
CA LYS A 258 -11.71 -13.41 2.90
C LYS A 258 -12.73 -12.88 3.93
N GLY A 259 -12.28 -12.02 4.86
CA GLY A 259 -13.13 -11.39 5.87
C GLY A 259 -13.83 -10.10 5.41
N THR A 260 -13.58 -9.65 4.18
CA THR A 260 -14.05 -8.33 3.68
C THR A 260 -15.22 -8.45 2.70
N TYR A 261 -15.47 -9.63 2.18
CA TYR A 261 -16.51 -9.92 1.19
C TYR A 261 -17.36 -11.14 1.59
#